data_3c684bd9ff15374f4254719efc5490df
#
_entry.id   3c684bd9ff15374f4254719efc5490df
#
_cell.length_a   1.000
_cell.length_b   1.000
_cell.length_c   1.000
_cell.angle_alpha   90.00
_cell.angle_beta   90.00
_cell.angle_gamma   90.00
#
_symmetry.space_group_name_H-M   'P 1'
#
loop_
_entity.id
_entity.type
_entity.pdbx_description
1 polymer ?
#
loop_
_entity_poly.entity_id
_entity_poly.type
_entity_poly.pdbx_seq_one_letter_code
_entity_poly.pdbx_strand_id
1 'polypeptide(L)'
;ALALTISPWVIRNSFLHHKPTGIETSMGYNLYLGYHPQGNGSFVFGPSLDLLSILDDAERDRVGTQKAIEFLRAQPERFAPLAANRLGFFFDLEKRVLMYFYGNNIVGFIPFPFLLTLFLVMLLPFVIVSLSAALGVSLLRWNPPTVLLALLFFAYLLPHVFILAEDRFHLALVPFFAVLASLFWIGGWKSLAARWRESRAGKIAVTLAILAALLLLLNWGLELSRDTDKIAQLLGPNGNFSNYPY
;
A
#
# COMPACT_ATOMS: atom_id res chain seq x y z
N ALA A 1 -22.11 15.43 -13.06
CA ALA A 1 -20.71 15.89 -13.20
C ALA A 1 -19.78 14.69 -13.43
N LEU A 2 -19.60 13.75 -12.47
CA LEU A 2 -18.63 12.64 -12.57
C LEU A 2 -18.76 11.82 -13.87
N ALA A 3 -19.99 11.36 -14.20
CA ALA A 3 -20.23 10.56 -15.40
C ALA A 3 -19.82 11.31 -16.69
N LEU A 4 -20.07 12.61 -16.78
CA LEU A 4 -19.64 13.43 -17.91
C LEU A 4 -18.13 13.57 -18.00
N THR A 5 -17.44 13.66 -16.85
CA THR A 5 -15.98 13.78 -16.82
C THR A 5 -15.28 12.50 -17.28
N ILE A 6 -15.79 11.33 -16.91
CA ILE A 6 -15.17 10.04 -17.23
C ILE A 6 -15.65 9.43 -18.54
N SER A 7 -16.85 9.83 -19.05
CA SER A 7 -17.44 9.23 -20.26
C SER A 7 -16.56 9.33 -21.50
N PRO A 8 -15.84 10.42 -21.81
CA PRO A 8 -14.96 10.45 -22.97
C PRO A 8 -13.90 9.34 -22.95
N TRP A 9 -13.38 9.04 -21.74
CA TRP A 9 -12.36 7.99 -21.56
C TRP A 9 -12.96 6.59 -21.73
N VAL A 10 -14.12 6.33 -21.13
CA VAL A 10 -14.86 5.06 -21.26
C VAL A 10 -15.26 4.81 -22.70
N ILE A 11 -15.75 5.85 -23.40
CA ILE A 11 -16.11 5.77 -24.83
C ILE A 11 -14.86 5.44 -25.65
N ARG A 12 -13.77 6.19 -25.48
CA ARG A 12 -12.49 5.92 -26.16
C ARG A 12 -12.03 4.48 -25.96
N ASN A 13 -12.01 3.98 -24.73
CA ASN A 13 -11.55 2.64 -24.42
C ASN A 13 -12.47 1.58 -25.06
N SER A 14 -13.79 1.81 -25.04
CA SER A 14 -14.76 0.90 -25.66
C SER A 14 -14.58 0.83 -27.18
N PHE A 15 -14.26 1.95 -27.84
CA PHE A 15 -13.90 1.94 -29.27
C PHE A 15 -12.57 1.23 -29.53
N LEU A 16 -11.55 1.48 -28.72
CA LEU A 16 -10.22 0.89 -28.87
C LEU A 16 -10.26 -0.65 -28.76
N HIS A 17 -11.03 -1.16 -27.82
CA HIS A 17 -11.15 -2.60 -27.57
C HIS A 17 -12.32 -3.27 -28.31
N HIS A 18 -13.08 -2.52 -29.13
CA HIS A 18 -14.26 -3.01 -29.86
C HIS A 18 -15.32 -3.70 -28.96
N LYS A 19 -15.38 -3.34 -27.68
CA LYS A 19 -16.31 -3.87 -26.68
C LYS A 19 -16.50 -2.88 -25.53
N PRO A 20 -17.62 -2.92 -24.79
CA PRO A 20 -17.80 -2.09 -23.62
C PRO A 20 -16.66 -2.32 -22.61
N THR A 21 -15.92 -1.29 -22.30
CA THR A 21 -14.82 -1.31 -21.32
C THR A 21 -15.02 -0.19 -20.29
N GLY A 22 -14.42 -0.35 -19.12
CA GLY A 22 -14.41 0.66 -18.07
C GLY A 22 -13.38 1.76 -18.30
N ILE A 23 -13.06 2.45 -17.22
CA ILE A 23 -12.00 3.48 -17.18
C ILE A 23 -10.62 2.83 -17.43
N GLU A 24 -10.45 1.60 -16.96
CA GLU A 24 -9.21 0.85 -16.92
C GLU A 24 -9.47 -0.61 -17.29
N THR A 25 -8.46 -1.28 -17.82
CA THR A 25 -8.46 -2.68 -18.27
C THR A 25 -7.41 -3.51 -17.53
N SER A 26 -7.08 -3.17 -16.29
CA SER A 26 -6.09 -3.88 -15.47
C SER A 26 -6.63 -4.41 -14.15
N MET A 27 -7.89 -4.11 -13.80
CA MET A 27 -8.49 -4.53 -12.53
C MET A 27 -8.56 -6.06 -12.41
N GLY A 28 -8.98 -6.75 -13.46
CA GLY A 28 -9.07 -8.21 -13.48
C GLY A 28 -7.72 -8.88 -13.43
N TYR A 29 -6.72 -8.30 -14.11
CA TYR A 29 -5.34 -8.76 -14.01
C TYR A 29 -4.80 -8.60 -12.57
N ASN A 30 -5.06 -7.47 -11.92
CA ASN A 30 -4.68 -7.24 -10.53
C ASN A 30 -5.42 -8.19 -9.57
N LEU A 31 -6.70 -8.47 -9.81
CA LEU A 31 -7.45 -9.49 -9.07
C LEU A 31 -6.81 -10.88 -9.23
N TYR A 32 -6.44 -11.25 -10.47
CA TYR A 32 -5.75 -12.49 -10.75
C TYR A 32 -4.49 -12.65 -9.91
N LEU A 33 -3.61 -11.64 -9.91
CA LEU A 33 -2.38 -11.65 -9.11
C LEU A 33 -2.68 -11.71 -7.62
N GLY A 34 -3.63 -10.89 -7.16
CA GLY A 34 -3.99 -10.80 -5.76
C GLY A 34 -4.54 -12.09 -5.18
N TYR A 35 -5.25 -12.91 -5.96
CA TYR A 35 -5.85 -14.18 -5.53
C TYR A 35 -5.14 -15.42 -6.05
N HIS A 36 -4.05 -15.25 -6.81
CA HIS A 36 -3.32 -16.38 -7.39
C HIS A 36 -2.90 -17.39 -6.29
N PRO A 37 -3.04 -18.73 -6.53
CA PRO A 37 -2.71 -19.75 -5.53
C PRO A 37 -1.28 -19.68 -4.99
N GLN A 38 -0.32 -19.28 -5.82
CA GLN A 38 1.08 -19.06 -5.43
C GLN A 38 1.36 -17.63 -4.94
N GLY A 39 0.36 -16.74 -4.96
CA GLY A 39 0.51 -15.34 -4.56
C GLY A 39 0.29 -15.15 -3.05
N ASN A 40 0.78 -14.03 -2.55
CA ASN A 40 0.65 -13.60 -1.17
C ASN A 40 -0.29 -12.39 -0.99
N GLY A 41 -0.90 -11.90 -2.08
CA GLY A 41 -1.76 -10.72 -2.09
C GLY A 41 -1.09 -9.45 -2.65
N SER A 42 0.22 -9.51 -2.94
CA SER A 42 0.98 -8.48 -3.64
C SER A 42 1.38 -8.95 -5.05
N PHE A 43 2.11 -8.11 -5.77
CA PHE A 43 2.67 -8.48 -7.06
C PHE A 43 3.70 -9.62 -6.91
N VAL A 44 3.56 -10.67 -7.72
CA VAL A 44 4.50 -11.81 -7.78
C VAL A 44 4.90 -12.04 -9.23
N PHE A 45 6.22 -12.02 -9.49
CA PHE A 45 6.75 -12.03 -10.86
C PHE A 45 6.32 -13.25 -11.69
N GLY A 46 6.44 -14.47 -11.16
CA GLY A 46 6.07 -15.69 -11.90
C GLY A 46 4.62 -15.64 -12.43
N PRO A 47 3.62 -15.56 -11.54
CA PRO A 47 2.21 -15.44 -11.93
C PRO A 47 1.90 -14.24 -12.84
N SER A 48 2.69 -13.16 -12.76
CA SER A 48 2.49 -11.99 -13.61
C SER A 48 2.69 -12.27 -15.10
N LEU A 49 3.43 -13.32 -15.44
CA LEU A 49 3.71 -13.69 -16.83
C LEU A 49 2.61 -14.52 -17.46
N ASP A 50 1.78 -15.21 -16.68
CA ASP A 50 0.81 -16.21 -17.16
C ASP A 50 -0.22 -15.67 -18.15
N LEU A 51 -0.66 -14.43 -17.96
CA LEU A 51 -1.66 -13.80 -18.81
C LEU A 51 -1.07 -12.84 -19.87
N LEU A 52 0.25 -12.69 -19.96
CA LEU A 52 0.88 -11.77 -20.90
C LEU A 52 0.76 -12.24 -22.36
N SER A 53 0.48 -13.52 -22.60
CA SER A 53 0.18 -14.04 -23.94
C SER A 53 -1.13 -13.48 -24.53
N ILE A 54 -2.02 -12.96 -23.67
CA ILE A 54 -3.26 -12.30 -24.07
C ILE A 54 -2.94 -10.84 -24.37
N LEU A 55 -2.81 -10.49 -25.66
CA LEU A 55 -2.37 -9.16 -26.09
C LEU A 55 -3.45 -8.09 -25.92
N ASP A 56 -4.75 -8.46 -26.05
CA ASP A 56 -5.87 -7.54 -25.80
C ASP A 56 -6.03 -7.33 -24.29
N ASP A 57 -5.76 -6.12 -23.81
CA ASP A 57 -5.82 -5.76 -22.39
C ASP A 57 -7.21 -5.99 -21.78
N ALA A 58 -8.29 -5.71 -22.52
CA ALA A 58 -9.65 -5.90 -22.04
C ALA A 58 -10.02 -7.40 -21.99
N GLU A 59 -9.47 -8.23 -22.85
CA GLU A 59 -9.63 -9.69 -22.77
C GLU A 59 -8.80 -10.26 -21.62
N ARG A 60 -7.57 -9.77 -21.45
CA ARG A 60 -6.73 -10.13 -20.29
C ARG A 60 -7.40 -9.79 -18.97
N ASP A 61 -8.04 -8.61 -18.87
CA ASP A 61 -8.81 -8.18 -17.70
C ASP A 61 -10.00 -9.12 -17.43
N ARG A 62 -10.75 -9.48 -18.47
CA ARG A 62 -11.88 -10.42 -18.36
C ARG A 62 -11.43 -11.81 -17.90
N VAL A 63 -10.39 -12.36 -18.51
CA VAL A 63 -9.84 -13.68 -18.15
C VAL A 63 -9.26 -13.64 -16.74
N GLY A 64 -8.54 -12.58 -16.39
CA GLY A 64 -8.00 -12.37 -15.04
C GLY A 64 -9.10 -12.34 -13.99
N THR A 65 -10.18 -11.60 -14.23
CA THR A 65 -11.36 -11.57 -13.32
C THR A 65 -11.97 -12.96 -13.16
N GLN A 66 -12.16 -13.69 -14.25
CA GLN A 66 -12.73 -15.03 -14.22
C GLN A 66 -11.88 -15.98 -13.36
N LYS A 67 -10.57 -16.03 -13.63
CA LYS A 67 -9.62 -16.87 -12.89
C LYS A 67 -9.55 -16.49 -11.41
N ALA A 68 -9.57 -15.20 -11.07
CA ALA A 68 -9.60 -14.75 -9.67
C ALA A 68 -10.84 -15.26 -8.92
N ILE A 69 -12.01 -15.23 -9.58
CA ILE A 69 -13.25 -15.77 -9.00
C ILE A 69 -13.15 -17.30 -8.82
N GLU A 70 -12.56 -18.00 -9.78
CA GLU A 70 -12.30 -19.44 -9.67
C GLU A 70 -11.40 -19.78 -8.47
N PHE A 71 -10.30 -19.04 -8.28
CA PHE A 71 -9.40 -19.19 -7.13
C PHE A 71 -10.09 -18.91 -5.80
N LEU A 72 -10.90 -17.85 -5.72
CA LEU A 72 -11.68 -17.52 -4.54
C LEU A 72 -12.68 -18.63 -4.16
N ARG A 73 -13.33 -19.22 -5.17
CA ARG A 73 -14.28 -20.33 -4.94
C ARG A 73 -13.57 -21.63 -4.54
N ALA A 74 -12.38 -21.86 -5.10
CA ALA A 74 -11.59 -23.07 -4.79
C ALA A 74 -10.94 -23.01 -3.40
N GLN A 75 -10.57 -21.82 -2.92
CA GLN A 75 -9.84 -21.63 -1.67
C GLN A 75 -10.38 -20.41 -0.88
N PRO A 76 -11.65 -20.43 -0.44
CA PRO A 76 -12.28 -19.27 0.23
C PRO A 76 -11.63 -18.92 1.57
N GLU A 77 -10.99 -19.89 2.23
CA GLU A 77 -10.26 -19.70 3.49
C GLU A 77 -9.06 -18.75 3.35
N ARG A 78 -8.52 -18.57 2.14
CA ARG A 78 -7.42 -17.63 1.87
C ARG A 78 -7.84 -16.17 1.84
N PHE A 79 -9.15 -15.89 1.71
CA PHE A 79 -9.63 -14.50 1.58
C PHE A 79 -9.20 -13.61 2.73
N ALA A 80 -9.45 -14.02 3.97
CA ALA A 80 -9.13 -13.21 5.15
C ALA A 80 -7.61 -13.05 5.37
N PRO A 81 -6.77 -14.11 5.30
CA PRO A 81 -5.32 -13.96 5.34
C PRO A 81 -4.76 -13.06 4.23
N LEU A 82 -5.24 -13.18 2.99
CA LEU A 82 -4.79 -12.32 1.90
C LEU A 82 -5.19 -10.85 2.11
N ALA A 83 -6.39 -10.58 2.63
CA ALA A 83 -6.80 -9.21 2.97
C ALA A 83 -5.91 -8.63 4.10
N ALA A 84 -5.58 -9.42 5.11
CA ALA A 84 -4.66 -9.01 6.17
C ALA A 84 -3.25 -8.73 5.63
N ASN A 85 -2.72 -9.61 4.78
CA ASN A 85 -1.42 -9.40 4.13
C ASN A 85 -1.41 -8.13 3.29
N ARG A 86 -2.45 -7.88 2.49
CA ARG A 86 -2.58 -6.68 1.66
C ARG A 86 -2.62 -5.41 2.50
N LEU A 87 -3.32 -5.45 3.63
CA LEU A 87 -3.30 -4.32 4.57
C LEU A 87 -1.88 -4.06 5.08
N GLY A 88 -1.11 -5.11 5.38
CA GLY A 88 0.31 -5.01 5.72
C GLY A 88 1.12 -4.39 4.58
N PHE A 89 1.06 -4.97 3.38
CA PHE A 89 1.79 -4.49 2.19
C PHE A 89 1.44 -3.05 1.81
N PHE A 90 0.19 -2.64 2.01
CA PHE A 90 -0.23 -1.26 1.77
C PHE A 90 0.51 -0.26 2.68
N PHE A 91 0.87 -0.65 3.89
CA PHE A 91 1.61 0.17 4.86
C PHE A 91 3.08 -0.24 5.01
N ASP A 92 3.63 -1.05 4.11
CA ASP A 92 5.05 -1.42 4.12
C ASP A 92 5.95 -0.20 3.87
N LEU A 93 7.23 -0.36 4.21
CA LEU A 93 8.24 0.69 4.05
C LEU A 93 8.60 0.90 2.57
N GLU A 94 8.80 2.15 2.17
CA GLU A 94 9.19 2.57 0.81
C GLU A 94 10.65 2.21 0.44
N LYS A 95 11.05 0.97 0.71
CA LYS A 95 12.41 0.51 0.43
C LYS A 95 12.63 0.05 -1.01
N ARG A 96 11.55 -0.30 -1.71
CA ARG A 96 11.57 -0.92 -3.04
C ARG A 96 12.30 -0.07 -4.08
N VAL A 97 12.09 1.24 -4.06
CA VAL A 97 12.75 2.17 -5.00
C VAL A 97 14.25 2.07 -4.88
N LEU A 98 14.80 2.16 -3.66
CA LEU A 98 16.23 2.06 -3.42
C LEU A 98 16.76 0.66 -3.76
N MET A 99 16.06 -0.38 -3.34
CA MET A 99 16.44 -1.76 -3.63
C MET A 99 16.49 -2.02 -5.13
N TYR A 100 15.53 -1.50 -5.90
CA TYR A 100 15.51 -1.67 -7.34
C TYR A 100 16.64 -0.89 -8.04
N PHE A 101 16.75 0.41 -7.80
CA PHE A 101 17.74 1.24 -8.50
C PHE A 101 19.18 0.89 -8.13
N TYR A 102 19.43 0.62 -6.86
CA TYR A 102 20.77 0.24 -6.39
C TYR A 102 21.07 -1.22 -6.70
N GLY A 103 20.20 -2.16 -6.37
CA GLY A 103 20.44 -3.60 -6.56
C GLY A 103 20.57 -4.03 -8.02
N ASN A 104 20.03 -3.28 -8.97
CA ASN A 104 20.18 -3.49 -10.41
C ASN A 104 21.28 -2.61 -11.05
N ASN A 105 22.14 -2.02 -10.26
CA ASN A 105 23.27 -1.19 -10.71
C ASN A 105 22.90 0.01 -11.58
N ILE A 106 21.68 0.55 -11.44
CA ILE A 106 21.23 1.69 -12.25
C ILE A 106 21.95 2.97 -11.82
N VAL A 107 22.23 3.12 -10.52
CA VAL A 107 22.92 4.29 -9.93
C VAL A 107 24.40 4.05 -9.65
N GLY A 108 24.93 2.85 -9.95
CA GLY A 108 26.30 2.47 -9.67
C GLY A 108 26.55 2.19 -8.18
N PHE A 109 27.83 1.97 -7.84
CA PHE A 109 28.23 1.66 -6.47
C PHE A 109 28.12 2.88 -5.54
N ILE A 110 27.47 2.71 -4.40
CA ILE A 110 27.36 3.70 -3.33
C ILE A 110 28.05 3.13 -2.09
N PRO A 111 29.04 3.83 -1.49
CA PRO A 111 29.69 3.38 -0.26
C PRO A 111 28.70 3.23 0.89
N PHE A 112 28.88 2.20 1.72
CA PHE A 112 27.96 1.81 2.79
C PHE A 112 27.44 2.98 3.67
N PRO A 113 28.27 3.92 4.17
CA PRO A 113 27.73 5.01 5.00
C PRO A 113 26.74 5.91 4.26
N PHE A 114 26.99 6.17 2.97
CA PHE A 114 26.08 6.97 2.14
C PHE A 114 24.82 6.19 1.78
N LEU A 115 24.96 4.91 1.46
CA LEU A 115 23.82 4.02 1.19
C LEU A 115 22.88 3.92 2.41
N LEU A 116 23.46 3.72 3.60
CA LEU A 116 22.69 3.69 4.85
C LEU A 116 22.00 5.03 5.12
N THR A 117 22.72 6.15 4.92
CA THR A 117 22.14 7.50 5.07
C THR A 117 20.97 7.69 4.12
N LEU A 118 21.12 7.32 2.85
CA LEU A 118 20.08 7.41 1.84
C LEU A 118 18.85 6.57 2.23
N PHE A 119 19.08 5.34 2.70
CA PHE A 119 18.04 4.45 3.19
C PHE A 119 17.25 5.09 4.34
N LEU A 120 17.94 5.64 5.33
CA LEU A 120 17.30 6.30 6.47
C LEU A 120 16.54 7.57 6.05
N VAL A 121 17.11 8.40 5.19
CA VAL A 121 16.44 9.62 4.69
C VAL A 121 15.18 9.29 3.89
N MET A 122 15.13 8.17 3.19
CA MET A 122 13.93 7.73 2.47
C MET A 122 12.86 7.15 3.41
N LEU A 123 13.24 6.34 4.39
CA LEU A 123 12.28 5.63 5.25
C LEU A 123 11.77 6.45 6.43
N LEU A 124 12.65 7.17 7.13
CA LEU A 124 12.29 7.86 8.37
C LEU A 124 11.17 8.89 8.24
N PRO A 125 11.08 9.70 7.18
CA PRO A 125 9.96 10.63 7.03
C PRO A 125 8.60 9.93 6.99
N PHE A 126 8.49 8.83 6.25
CA PHE A 126 7.26 8.05 6.20
C PHE A 126 6.92 7.43 7.56
N VAL A 127 7.90 6.84 8.25
CA VAL A 127 7.73 6.28 9.61
C VAL A 127 7.23 7.33 10.59
N ILE A 128 7.91 8.50 10.64
CA ILE A 128 7.57 9.59 11.56
C ILE A 128 6.17 10.13 11.26
N VAL A 129 5.87 10.40 9.99
CA VAL A 129 4.57 10.93 9.58
C VAL A 129 3.45 9.93 9.86
N SER A 130 3.64 8.66 9.54
CA SER A 130 2.61 7.63 9.72
C SER A 130 2.30 7.36 11.19
N LEU A 131 3.33 7.26 12.06
CA LEU A 131 3.12 7.11 13.50
C LEU A 131 2.46 8.34 14.12
N SER A 132 2.90 9.55 13.70
CA SER A 132 2.30 10.79 14.15
C SER A 132 0.86 10.93 13.67
N ALA A 133 0.55 10.50 12.44
CA ALA A 133 -0.81 10.48 11.89
C ALA A 133 -1.71 9.51 12.66
N ALA A 134 -1.23 8.29 12.96
CA ALA A 134 -1.96 7.33 13.77
C ALA A 134 -2.37 7.93 15.13
N LEU A 135 -1.44 8.62 15.80
CA LEU A 135 -1.74 9.33 17.05
C LEU A 135 -2.68 10.52 16.83
N GLY A 136 -2.48 11.28 15.75
CA GLY A 136 -3.26 12.46 15.39
C GLY A 136 -4.73 12.15 15.10
N VAL A 137 -5.04 10.97 14.56
CA VAL A 137 -6.43 10.51 14.33
C VAL A 137 -7.26 10.56 15.61
N SER A 138 -6.67 10.26 16.77
CA SER A 138 -7.39 10.29 18.06
C SER A 138 -7.84 11.69 18.48
N LEU A 139 -7.20 12.73 17.93
CA LEU A 139 -7.51 14.13 18.21
C LEU A 139 -8.63 14.68 17.32
N LEU A 140 -9.02 13.95 16.26
CA LEU A 140 -10.15 14.31 15.43
C LEU A 140 -11.46 14.32 16.25
N ARG A 141 -12.32 15.27 15.92
CA ARG A 141 -13.69 15.33 16.41
C ARG A 141 -14.65 14.98 15.28
N TRP A 142 -15.68 14.20 15.58
CA TRP A 142 -16.69 13.84 14.60
C TRP A 142 -17.48 15.07 14.17
N ASN A 143 -17.31 15.48 12.93
CA ASN A 143 -18.00 16.54 12.24
C ASN A 143 -18.04 16.19 10.74
N PRO A 144 -18.87 16.86 9.92
CA PRO A 144 -19.01 16.50 8.50
C PRO A 144 -17.67 16.47 7.72
N PRO A 145 -16.73 17.42 7.88
CA PRO A 145 -15.41 17.32 7.25
C PRO A 145 -14.60 16.08 7.66
N THR A 146 -14.62 15.71 8.95
CA THR A 146 -13.91 14.53 9.45
C THR A 146 -14.52 13.24 8.90
N VAL A 147 -15.85 13.15 8.83
CA VAL A 147 -16.54 12.01 8.20
C VAL A 147 -16.18 11.90 6.73
N LEU A 148 -16.17 13.01 5.99
CA LEU A 148 -15.78 13.03 4.58
C LEU A 148 -14.32 12.55 4.41
N LEU A 149 -13.41 13.03 5.26
CA LEU A 149 -12.01 12.60 5.27
C LEU A 149 -11.88 11.08 5.49
N ALA A 150 -12.61 10.55 6.47
CA ALA A 150 -12.63 9.12 6.75
C ALA A 150 -13.20 8.31 5.57
N LEU A 151 -14.30 8.78 4.96
CA LEU A 151 -14.89 8.13 3.79
C LEU A 151 -13.92 8.10 2.60
N LEU A 152 -13.22 9.20 2.32
CA LEU A 152 -12.21 9.26 1.26
C LEU A 152 -11.05 8.31 1.54
N PHE A 153 -10.57 8.27 2.78
CA PHE A 153 -9.52 7.34 3.20
C PHE A 153 -9.92 5.89 2.97
N PHE A 154 -11.09 5.48 3.46
CA PHE A 154 -11.56 4.10 3.30
C PHE A 154 -11.93 3.77 1.85
N ALA A 155 -12.53 4.71 1.10
CA ALA A 155 -12.83 4.51 -0.31
C ALA A 155 -11.55 4.25 -1.14
N TYR A 156 -10.42 4.84 -0.74
CA TYR A 156 -9.14 4.57 -1.37
C TYR A 156 -8.50 3.27 -0.86
N LEU A 157 -8.50 3.02 0.45
CA LEU A 157 -7.85 1.85 1.06
C LEU A 157 -8.52 0.52 0.68
N LEU A 158 -9.87 0.45 0.74
CA LEU A 158 -10.60 -0.81 0.60
C LEU A 158 -10.34 -1.56 -0.72
N PRO A 159 -10.31 -0.91 -1.89
CA PRO A 159 -9.95 -1.59 -3.12
C PRO A 159 -8.59 -2.29 -3.05
N HIS A 160 -7.60 -1.64 -2.45
CA HIS A 160 -6.26 -2.23 -2.31
C HIS A 160 -6.24 -3.42 -1.35
N VAL A 161 -7.02 -3.39 -0.27
CA VAL A 161 -7.15 -4.53 0.65
C VAL A 161 -7.83 -5.73 -0.02
N PHE A 162 -8.77 -5.50 -0.95
CA PHE A 162 -9.54 -6.57 -1.57
C PHE A 162 -9.03 -7.01 -2.95
N ILE A 163 -8.21 -6.22 -3.62
CA ILE A 163 -7.72 -6.54 -4.96
C ILE A 163 -6.25 -6.94 -4.91
N LEU A 164 -5.37 -5.98 -4.74
CA LEU A 164 -3.91 -6.11 -4.72
C LEU A 164 -3.34 -4.93 -3.94
N ALA A 165 -2.29 -5.16 -3.15
CA ALA A 165 -1.61 -4.09 -2.45
C ALA A 165 -0.09 -4.15 -2.62
N GLU A 166 0.51 -2.98 -2.71
CA GLU A 166 1.95 -2.71 -2.72
C GLU A 166 2.24 -1.46 -1.90
N ASP A 167 3.47 -1.33 -1.42
CA ASP A 167 3.97 -0.21 -0.62
C ASP A 167 3.68 1.15 -1.28
N ARG A 168 3.95 1.30 -2.58
CA ARG A 168 3.72 2.56 -3.32
C ARG A 168 2.26 3.07 -3.34
N PHE A 169 1.29 2.22 -3.03
CA PHE A 169 -0.12 2.63 -3.10
C PHE A 169 -0.51 3.60 -1.98
N HIS A 170 0.16 3.56 -0.82
CA HIS A 170 -0.11 4.52 0.24
C HIS A 170 0.38 5.95 -0.06
N LEU A 171 1.21 6.15 -1.10
CA LEU A 171 1.70 7.49 -1.47
C LEU A 171 0.57 8.50 -1.69
N ALA A 172 -0.56 8.06 -2.25
CA ALA A 172 -1.72 8.93 -2.43
C ALA A 172 -2.34 9.39 -1.08
N LEU A 173 -2.10 8.67 0.01
CA LEU A 173 -2.57 9.02 1.35
C LEU A 173 -1.57 9.83 2.17
N VAL A 174 -0.34 10.02 1.71
CA VAL A 174 0.69 10.79 2.43
C VAL A 174 0.24 12.22 2.76
N PRO A 175 -0.45 12.98 1.87
CA PRO A 175 -0.99 14.28 2.23
C PRO A 175 -1.99 14.22 3.39
N PHE A 176 -2.84 13.19 3.45
CA PHE A 176 -3.76 12.96 4.57
C PHE A 176 -3.01 12.64 5.85
N PHE A 177 -1.98 11.80 5.78
CA PHE A 177 -1.12 11.49 6.93
C PHE A 177 -0.43 12.76 7.44
N ALA A 178 0.08 13.63 6.57
CA ALA A 178 0.70 14.89 6.97
C ALA A 178 -0.27 15.81 7.72
N VAL A 179 -1.51 15.92 7.26
CA VAL A 179 -2.57 16.67 7.96
C VAL A 179 -2.86 16.07 9.33
N LEU A 180 -3.02 14.75 9.42
CA LEU A 180 -3.26 14.07 10.69
C LEU A 180 -2.08 14.18 11.64
N ALA A 181 -0.85 14.02 11.14
CA ALA A 181 0.38 14.17 11.90
C ALA A 181 0.52 15.59 12.49
N SER A 182 0.12 16.63 11.73
CA SER A 182 0.17 18.01 12.20
C SER A 182 -0.69 18.25 13.45
N LEU A 183 -1.82 17.57 13.58
CA LEU A 183 -2.67 17.64 14.77
C LEU A 183 -1.91 17.14 16.01
N PHE A 184 -1.15 16.07 15.86
CA PHE A 184 -0.31 15.57 16.94
C PHE A 184 0.88 16.50 17.22
N TRP A 185 1.57 17.01 16.19
CA TRP A 185 2.75 17.86 16.39
C TRP A 185 2.43 19.22 17.03
N ILE A 186 1.25 19.82 16.74
CA ILE A 186 0.82 21.08 17.36
C ILE A 186 0.58 20.91 18.85
N GLY A 187 -0.10 19.84 19.26
CA GLY A 187 -0.50 19.64 20.67
C GLY A 187 0.34 18.64 21.45
N GLY A 188 1.07 17.77 20.76
CA GLY A 188 1.93 16.74 21.33
C GLY A 188 1.22 15.80 22.33
N TRP A 189 1.99 15.22 23.19
CA TRP A 189 1.52 14.31 24.24
C TRP A 189 0.53 14.96 25.22
N LYS A 190 0.58 16.28 25.38
CA LYS A 190 -0.37 17.02 26.23
C LYS A 190 -1.79 16.93 25.69
N SER A 191 -1.95 17.05 24.36
CA SER A 191 -3.26 16.92 23.71
C SER A 191 -3.80 15.49 23.79
N LEU A 192 -2.97 14.47 23.64
CA LEU A 192 -3.38 13.08 23.86
C LEU A 192 -3.82 12.82 25.29
N ALA A 193 -3.06 13.32 26.27
CA ALA A 193 -3.42 13.19 27.68
C ALA A 193 -4.72 13.93 28.00
N ALA A 194 -4.94 15.12 27.45
CA ALA A 194 -6.20 15.85 27.58
C ALA A 194 -7.35 15.06 26.98
N ARG A 195 -7.18 14.55 25.74
CA ARG A 195 -8.18 13.72 25.05
C ARG A 195 -8.55 12.47 25.85
N TRP A 196 -7.54 11.80 26.43
CA TRP A 196 -7.74 10.64 27.28
C TRP A 196 -8.61 10.94 28.52
N ARG A 197 -8.41 12.11 29.13
CA ARG A 197 -9.13 12.53 30.34
C ARG A 197 -10.52 13.08 30.06
N GLU A 198 -10.79 13.51 28.84
CA GLU A 198 -12.02 14.22 28.44
C GLU A 198 -13.27 13.32 28.59
N SER A 199 -13.20 12.06 28.13
CA SER A 199 -14.35 11.16 28.07
C SER A 199 -13.96 9.70 27.87
N ARG A 200 -14.95 8.78 28.02
CA ARG A 200 -14.77 7.36 27.63
C ARG A 200 -14.43 7.23 26.14
N ALA A 201 -15.11 8.00 25.28
CA ALA A 201 -14.82 8.01 23.84
C ALA A 201 -13.39 8.49 23.54
N GLY A 202 -12.88 9.49 24.28
CA GLY A 202 -11.50 9.94 24.20
C GLY A 202 -10.50 8.86 24.56
N LYS A 203 -10.75 8.11 25.64
CA LYS A 203 -9.92 6.94 26.03
C LYS A 203 -9.87 5.90 24.93
N ILE A 204 -11.03 5.52 24.37
CA ILE A 204 -11.11 4.53 23.30
C ILE A 204 -10.33 5.04 22.06
N ALA A 205 -10.53 6.29 21.66
CA ALA A 205 -9.84 6.87 20.52
C ALA A 205 -8.31 6.85 20.67
N VAL A 206 -7.79 7.25 21.83
CA VAL A 206 -6.34 7.23 22.11
C VAL A 206 -5.81 5.80 22.17
N THR A 207 -6.56 4.87 22.80
CA THR A 207 -6.17 3.44 22.83
C THR A 207 -6.07 2.88 21.42
N LEU A 208 -7.08 3.10 20.57
CA LEU A 208 -7.06 2.63 19.18
C LEU A 208 -5.93 3.26 18.38
N ALA A 209 -5.62 4.53 18.60
CA ALA A 209 -4.50 5.22 17.96
C ALA A 209 -3.14 4.61 18.36
N ILE A 210 -2.95 4.31 19.64
CA ILE A 210 -1.74 3.64 20.13
C ILE A 210 -1.65 2.23 19.54
N LEU A 211 -2.74 1.48 19.51
CA LEU A 211 -2.77 0.15 18.91
C LEU A 211 -2.43 0.21 17.42
N ALA A 212 -2.97 1.18 16.69
CA ALA A 212 -2.63 1.38 15.27
C ALA A 212 -1.14 1.68 15.07
N ALA A 213 -0.56 2.55 15.91
CA ALA A 213 0.88 2.85 15.88
C ALA A 213 1.73 1.59 16.19
N LEU A 214 1.33 0.79 17.18
CA LEU A 214 2.01 -0.47 17.52
C LEU A 214 1.89 -1.50 16.39
N LEU A 215 0.73 -1.59 15.73
CA LEU A 215 0.53 -2.48 14.58
C LEU A 215 1.39 -2.06 13.39
N LEU A 216 1.56 -0.77 13.14
CA LEU A 216 2.49 -0.27 12.11
C LEU A 216 3.94 -0.68 12.45
N LEU A 217 4.38 -0.46 13.68
CA LEU A 217 5.72 -0.87 14.13
C LEU A 217 5.93 -2.39 14.01
N LEU A 218 4.93 -3.18 14.38
CA LEU A 218 4.97 -4.63 14.23
C LEU A 218 5.04 -5.02 12.74
N ASN A 219 4.22 -4.41 11.88
CA ASN A 219 4.23 -4.67 10.44
C ASN A 219 5.62 -4.41 9.84
N TRP A 220 6.21 -3.25 10.14
CA TRP A 220 7.56 -2.91 9.66
C TRP A 220 8.64 -3.81 10.25
N GLY A 221 8.51 -4.21 11.51
CA GLY A 221 9.42 -5.19 12.12
C GLY A 221 9.37 -6.56 11.43
N LEU A 222 8.18 -7.05 11.12
CA LEU A 222 7.97 -8.30 10.37
C LEU A 222 8.48 -8.18 8.93
N GLU A 223 8.24 -7.06 8.28
CA GLU A 223 8.75 -6.78 6.93
C GLU A 223 10.27 -6.78 6.88
N LEU A 224 10.93 -6.04 7.78
CA LEU A 224 12.40 -6.01 7.87
C LEU A 224 12.98 -7.39 8.21
N SER A 225 12.32 -8.14 9.10
CA SER A 225 12.72 -9.51 9.42
C SER A 225 12.62 -10.46 8.23
N ARG A 226 11.52 -10.36 7.45
CA ARG A 226 11.31 -11.14 6.22
C ARG A 226 12.37 -10.83 5.16
N ASP A 227 12.77 -9.57 5.05
CA ASP A 227 13.70 -9.11 4.02
C ASP A 227 15.15 -8.98 4.52
N THR A 228 15.48 -9.53 5.70
CA THR A 228 16.82 -9.44 6.31
C THR A 228 17.94 -9.87 5.37
N ASP A 229 17.79 -11.02 4.71
CA ASP A 229 18.81 -11.54 3.79
C ASP A 229 19.00 -10.64 2.57
N LYS A 230 17.90 -10.10 2.03
CA LYS A 230 17.94 -9.16 0.91
C LYS A 230 18.61 -7.84 1.29
N ILE A 231 18.28 -7.32 2.48
CA ILE A 231 18.86 -6.10 3.01
C ILE A 231 20.36 -6.32 3.28
N ALA A 232 20.75 -7.44 3.86
CA ALA A 232 22.15 -7.78 4.10
C ALA A 232 22.94 -7.90 2.79
N GLN A 233 22.37 -8.53 1.77
CA GLN A 233 22.96 -8.61 0.44
C GLN A 233 23.10 -7.21 -0.19
N LEU A 234 22.08 -6.38 -0.10
CA LEU A 234 22.08 -5.02 -0.65
C LEU A 234 23.14 -4.13 0.01
N LEU A 235 23.32 -4.26 1.32
CA LEU A 235 24.32 -3.50 2.09
C LEU A 235 25.72 -4.10 2.01
N GLY A 236 25.88 -5.26 1.38
CA GLY A 236 27.16 -5.92 1.16
C GLY A 236 28.05 -5.26 0.10
N PRO A 237 29.29 -5.74 -0.08
CA PRO A 237 30.29 -5.13 -0.96
C PRO A 237 29.88 -5.10 -2.45
N ASN A 238 29.01 -6.03 -2.89
CA ASN A 238 28.48 -6.11 -4.25
C ASN A 238 26.96 -5.88 -4.29
N GLY A 239 26.43 -5.12 -3.36
CA GLY A 239 24.98 -4.93 -3.22
C GLY A 239 24.31 -4.29 -4.43
N ASN A 240 25.06 -3.51 -5.22
CA ASN A 240 24.59 -2.95 -6.48
C ASN A 240 24.39 -3.99 -7.62
N PHE A 241 24.82 -5.23 -7.44
CA PHE A 241 24.62 -6.34 -8.36
C PHE A 241 23.78 -7.47 -7.74
N SER A 242 22.92 -7.17 -6.81
CA SER A 242 22.06 -8.17 -6.15
C SER A 242 20.94 -8.70 -7.06
N ASN A 243 20.72 -8.10 -8.24
CA ASN A 243 19.70 -8.50 -9.22
C ASN A 243 18.34 -8.70 -8.56
N TYR A 244 17.78 -7.63 -8.04
CA TYR A 244 16.51 -7.70 -7.34
C TYR A 244 15.39 -8.04 -8.32
N PRO A 245 14.81 -9.25 -8.29
CA PRO A 245 13.63 -9.55 -9.11
C PRO A 245 12.44 -8.77 -8.53
N TYR A 246 11.66 -8.21 -9.41
CA TYR A 246 10.35 -7.64 -9.08
C TYR A 246 9.42 -8.69 -8.48
#